data_47732f8458b6f568aaeaa7ccb3230f3b
#
_entry.id   47732f8458b6f568aaeaa7ccb3230f3b
#
_cell.length_a   1.000
_cell.length_b   1.000
_cell.length_c   1.000
_cell.angle_alpha   90.00
_cell.angle_beta   90.00
_cell.angle_gamma   90.00
#
_symmetry.space_group_name_H-M   'P 1'
#
loop_
_entity.id
_entity.type
_entity.pdbx_description
1 polymer ?
#
loop_
_entity_poly.entity_id
_entity_poly.type
_entity_poly.pdbx_seq_one_letter_code
_entity_poly.pdbx_strand_id
1 'polypeptide(L)'
;MTKQRILLLLVLLLAPSLTFAQKSRSNWAAANASWPSFYSAFRAAVNKRDRAAMLKLMPDDFFDGGGGETASEWLRFIDENAKSGSWKDLQNSFARGTVVNRDWSSNGVPTRVTKDNGYYFEFRKDKKWYFAGVVGD
;
A
#
# COMPACT_ATOMS: atom_id res chain seq x y z
N MET A 1 -16.40 49.46 -10.20
CA MET A 1 -17.03 48.34 -9.48
C MET A 1 -16.79 46.94 -10.12
N THR A 2 -16.51 46.83 -11.38
CA THR A 2 -16.32 45.55 -12.09
C THR A 2 -14.99 44.86 -11.85
N LYS A 3 -13.89 45.60 -11.61
CA LYS A 3 -12.55 45.01 -11.40
C LYS A 3 -12.38 44.26 -10.05
N GLN A 4 -13.06 44.72 -9.00
CA GLN A 4 -13.00 44.08 -7.69
C GLN A 4 -13.76 42.76 -7.60
N ARG A 5 -14.84 42.60 -8.37
CA ARG A 5 -15.63 41.34 -8.40
C ARG A 5 -14.94 40.21 -9.16
N ILE A 6 -14.15 40.58 -10.18
CA ILE A 6 -13.38 39.58 -10.97
C ILE A 6 -12.20 39.01 -10.13
N LEU A 7 -11.56 39.86 -9.31
CA LEU A 7 -10.47 39.42 -8.44
C LEU A 7 -10.93 38.43 -7.35
N LEU A 8 -12.14 38.68 -6.79
CA LEU A 8 -12.74 37.79 -5.78
C LEU A 8 -13.14 36.45 -6.37
N LEU A 9 -13.62 36.40 -7.61
CA LEU A 9 -13.96 35.15 -8.31
C LEU A 9 -12.73 34.31 -8.67
N LEU A 10 -11.60 34.95 -9.00
CA LEU A 10 -10.35 34.24 -9.30
C LEU A 10 -9.73 33.60 -8.05
N VAL A 11 -9.85 34.23 -6.88
CA VAL A 11 -9.36 33.68 -5.60
C VAL A 11 -10.20 32.51 -5.14
N LEU A 12 -11.51 32.50 -5.39
CA LEU A 12 -12.39 31.37 -5.04
C LEU A 12 -12.15 30.11 -5.90
N LEU A 13 -11.69 30.28 -7.14
CA LEU A 13 -11.40 29.15 -8.05
C LEU A 13 -10.06 28.46 -7.75
N LEU A 14 -9.14 29.10 -7.03
CA LEU A 14 -7.84 28.55 -6.66
C LEU A 14 -7.83 27.80 -5.31
N ALA A 15 -8.82 28.04 -4.46
CA ALA A 15 -8.88 27.45 -3.12
C ALA A 15 -9.01 25.91 -3.07
N PRO A 16 -9.81 25.23 -3.93
CA PRO A 16 -9.93 23.77 -3.88
C PRO A 16 -8.65 23.03 -4.31
N SER A 17 -7.87 23.62 -5.20
CA SER A 17 -6.63 22.98 -5.72
C SER A 17 -5.51 22.91 -4.66
N LEU A 18 -5.43 23.90 -3.80
CA LEU A 18 -4.41 23.95 -2.74
C LEU A 18 -4.68 22.94 -1.62
N THR A 19 -5.95 22.69 -1.29
CA THR A 19 -6.32 21.75 -0.23
C THR A 19 -6.06 20.28 -0.64
N PHE A 20 -6.26 19.93 -1.89
CA PHE A 20 -5.95 18.58 -2.40
C PHE A 20 -4.45 18.29 -2.41
N ALA A 21 -3.64 19.22 -2.91
CA ALA A 21 -2.18 19.08 -2.95
C ALA A 21 -1.58 19.01 -1.53
N GLN A 22 -2.11 19.77 -0.58
CA GLN A 22 -1.66 19.75 0.81
C GLN A 22 -2.03 18.46 1.53
N LYS A 23 -3.23 17.91 1.30
CA LYS A 23 -3.67 16.64 1.86
C LYS A 23 -2.86 15.46 1.30
N SER A 24 -2.55 15.46 0.01
CA SER A 24 -1.71 14.45 -0.62
C SER A 24 -0.29 14.46 -0.05
N ARG A 25 0.32 15.64 0.11
CA ARG A 25 1.66 15.79 0.71
C ARG A 25 1.71 15.29 2.16
N SER A 26 0.69 15.60 2.97
CA SER A 26 0.61 15.15 4.36
C SER A 26 0.46 13.63 4.48
N ASN A 27 -0.29 12.99 3.56
CA ASN A 27 -0.42 11.55 3.52
C ASN A 27 0.91 10.86 3.18
N TRP A 28 1.66 11.38 2.22
CA TRP A 28 2.98 10.84 1.87
C TRP A 28 4.00 11.02 2.99
N ALA A 29 4.00 12.15 3.69
CA ALA A 29 4.89 12.37 4.84
C ALA A 29 4.62 11.33 5.95
N ALA A 30 3.36 11.12 6.32
CA ALA A 30 2.96 10.13 7.32
C ALA A 30 3.27 8.70 6.86
N ALA A 31 2.99 8.38 5.60
CA ALA A 31 3.27 7.08 5.00
C ALA A 31 4.77 6.76 5.03
N ASN A 32 5.61 7.70 4.60
CA ASN A 32 7.06 7.52 4.60
C ASN A 32 7.65 7.40 6.00
N ALA A 33 7.13 8.16 6.98
CA ALA A 33 7.59 8.10 8.36
C ALA A 33 7.28 6.73 9.01
N SER A 34 6.13 6.13 8.71
CA SER A 34 5.70 4.86 9.31
C SER A 34 6.15 3.61 8.53
N TRP A 35 6.60 3.77 7.28
CA TRP A 35 6.97 2.65 6.41
C TRP A 35 8.06 1.74 6.99
N PRO A 36 9.22 2.25 7.47
CA PRO A 36 10.29 1.37 7.93
C PRO A 36 9.86 0.44 9.06
N SER A 37 9.10 0.95 10.01
CA SER A 37 8.58 0.16 11.14
C SER A 37 7.60 -0.91 10.69
N PHE A 38 6.64 -0.53 9.83
CA PHE A 38 5.69 -1.48 9.25
C PHE A 38 6.39 -2.58 8.46
N TYR A 39 7.28 -2.21 7.54
CA TYR A 39 7.94 -3.17 6.66
C TYR A 39 8.86 -4.13 7.41
N SER A 40 9.52 -3.64 8.47
CA SER A 40 10.32 -4.48 9.37
C SER A 40 9.44 -5.52 10.08
N ALA A 41 8.31 -5.11 10.65
CA ALA A 41 7.36 -6.01 11.31
C ALA A 41 6.77 -7.04 10.33
N PHE A 42 6.40 -6.59 9.12
CA PHE A 42 5.88 -7.46 8.07
C PHE A 42 6.92 -8.52 7.65
N ARG A 43 8.15 -8.10 7.35
CA ARG A 43 9.22 -9.04 6.98
C ARG A 43 9.55 -10.03 8.11
N ALA A 44 9.50 -9.61 9.37
CA ALA A 44 9.69 -10.50 10.51
C ALA A 44 8.61 -11.58 10.56
N ALA A 45 7.34 -11.21 10.33
CA ALA A 45 6.23 -12.16 10.25
C ALA A 45 6.40 -13.18 9.11
N VAL A 46 6.77 -12.70 7.90
CA VAL A 46 7.05 -13.55 6.74
C VAL A 46 8.21 -14.52 7.02
N ASN A 47 9.31 -14.02 7.57
CA ASN A 47 10.49 -14.84 7.85
C ASN A 47 10.22 -15.93 8.90
N LYS A 48 9.37 -15.64 9.87
CA LYS A 48 8.91 -16.61 10.89
C LYS A 48 7.75 -17.50 10.41
N ARG A 49 7.20 -17.24 9.22
CA ARG A 49 5.97 -17.86 8.71
C ARG A 49 4.79 -17.70 9.68
N ASP A 50 4.74 -16.55 10.36
CA ASP A 50 3.72 -16.24 11.36
C ASP A 50 2.47 -15.69 10.67
N ARG A 51 1.54 -16.61 10.34
CA ARG A 51 0.28 -16.29 9.66
C ARG A 51 -0.57 -15.32 10.46
N ALA A 52 -0.65 -15.49 11.78
CA ALA A 52 -1.47 -14.63 12.63
C ALA A 52 -0.93 -13.19 12.66
N ALA A 53 0.38 -13.02 12.72
CA ALA A 53 1.01 -11.72 12.62
C ALA A 53 0.82 -11.11 11.22
N MET A 54 0.94 -11.89 10.15
CA MET A 54 0.70 -11.43 8.78
C MET A 54 -0.74 -10.96 8.58
N LEU A 55 -1.73 -11.73 9.04
CA LEU A 55 -3.15 -11.37 8.91
C LEU A 55 -3.50 -10.03 9.54
N LYS A 56 -2.84 -9.65 10.65
CA LYS A 56 -3.01 -8.33 11.28
C LYS A 56 -2.51 -7.17 10.41
N LEU A 57 -1.63 -7.47 9.46
CA LEU A 57 -1.02 -6.50 8.53
C LEU A 57 -1.64 -6.58 7.12
N MET A 58 -2.68 -7.37 6.94
CA MET A 58 -3.42 -7.55 5.68
C MET A 58 -4.84 -6.99 5.85
N PRO A 59 -5.42 -6.36 4.82
CA PRO A 59 -6.78 -5.84 4.90
C PRO A 59 -7.82 -6.93 4.60
N ASP A 60 -9.08 -6.67 4.97
CA ASP A 60 -10.20 -7.57 4.69
C ASP A 60 -10.46 -7.73 3.18
N ASP A 61 -10.15 -6.69 2.39
CA ASP A 61 -10.27 -6.66 0.93
C ASP A 61 -8.94 -6.99 0.22
N PHE A 62 -8.12 -7.85 0.83
CA PHE A 62 -6.87 -8.33 0.23
C PHE A 62 -7.11 -8.87 -1.19
N PHE A 63 -6.28 -8.44 -2.13
CA PHE A 63 -6.34 -8.90 -3.52
C PHE A 63 -5.34 -10.03 -3.78
N ASP A 64 -5.82 -11.21 -4.08
CA ASP A 64 -5.02 -12.42 -4.28
C ASP A 64 -4.48 -12.63 -5.72
N GLY A 65 -4.62 -11.60 -6.57
CA GLY A 65 -4.24 -11.67 -7.98
C GLY A 65 -5.39 -12.06 -8.92
N GLY A 66 -6.63 -12.17 -8.40
CA GLY A 66 -7.84 -12.42 -9.18
C GLY A 66 -8.52 -13.77 -8.94
N GLY A 67 -8.04 -14.57 -7.99
CA GLY A 67 -8.65 -15.85 -7.60
C GLY A 67 -9.89 -15.71 -6.72
N GLY A 68 -10.09 -14.54 -6.09
CA GLY A 68 -11.22 -14.26 -5.20
C GLY A 68 -11.06 -14.84 -3.79
N GLU A 69 -9.83 -15.19 -3.41
CA GLU A 69 -9.50 -15.70 -2.08
C GLU A 69 -9.34 -14.58 -1.05
N THR A 70 -9.72 -14.86 0.18
CA THR A 70 -9.42 -14.00 1.32
C THR A 70 -7.93 -14.06 1.69
N ALA A 71 -7.45 -13.10 2.46
CA ALA A 71 -6.08 -13.13 2.99
C ALA A 71 -5.76 -14.44 3.73
N SER A 72 -6.71 -14.95 4.51
CA SER A 72 -6.53 -16.21 5.24
C SER A 72 -6.42 -17.44 4.32
N GLU A 73 -7.23 -17.49 3.28
CA GLU A 73 -7.21 -18.57 2.29
C GLU A 73 -5.92 -18.54 1.47
N TRP A 74 -5.50 -17.34 1.06
CA TRP A 74 -4.24 -17.15 0.36
C TRP A 74 -3.04 -17.60 1.21
N LEU A 75 -2.99 -17.24 2.50
CA LEU A 75 -1.93 -17.71 3.40
C LEU A 75 -1.97 -19.23 3.62
N ARG A 76 -3.16 -19.81 3.66
CA ARG A 76 -3.30 -21.27 3.71
C ARG A 76 -2.70 -21.92 2.46
N PHE A 77 -3.00 -21.38 1.28
CA PHE A 77 -2.40 -21.84 0.02
C PHE A 77 -0.86 -21.78 0.06
N ILE A 78 -0.29 -20.69 0.61
CA ILE A 78 1.16 -20.56 0.78
C ILE A 78 1.72 -21.66 1.69
N ASP A 79 1.05 -22.00 2.79
CA ASP A 79 1.45 -23.10 3.69
C ASP A 79 1.36 -24.48 3.03
N GLU A 80 0.27 -24.74 2.33
CA GLU A 80 0.06 -26.01 1.61
C GLU A 80 1.14 -26.26 0.54
N ASN A 81 1.65 -25.19 -0.04
CA ASN A 81 2.73 -25.22 -1.04
C ASN A 81 4.13 -24.99 -0.46
N ALA A 82 4.31 -25.04 0.85
CA ALA A 82 5.58 -24.77 1.51
C ALA A 82 6.72 -25.69 1.02
N LYS A 83 6.43 -26.95 0.74
CA LYS A 83 7.40 -27.93 0.20
C LYS A 83 7.86 -27.56 -1.21
N SER A 84 7.02 -26.89 -1.98
CA SER A 84 7.34 -26.38 -3.33
C SER A 84 8.07 -25.04 -3.32
N GLY A 85 8.34 -24.48 -2.15
CA GLY A 85 9.14 -23.27 -1.99
C GLY A 85 8.35 -21.96 -1.84
N SER A 86 7.03 -22.00 -1.71
CA SER A 86 6.17 -20.80 -1.65
C SER A 86 6.63 -19.78 -0.59
N TRP A 87 6.94 -20.23 0.63
CA TRP A 87 7.48 -19.33 1.68
C TRP A 87 8.83 -18.74 1.31
N LYS A 88 9.70 -19.54 0.69
CA LYS A 88 11.03 -19.06 0.26
C LYS A 88 10.89 -18.01 -0.83
N ASP A 89 9.97 -18.17 -1.75
CA ASP A 89 9.72 -17.20 -2.82
C ASP A 89 9.19 -15.90 -2.26
N LEU A 90 8.25 -15.94 -1.31
CA LEU A 90 7.80 -14.76 -0.56
C LEU A 90 8.94 -14.06 0.17
N GLN A 91 9.72 -14.80 0.94
CA GLN A 91 10.86 -14.26 1.68
C GLN A 91 11.86 -13.58 0.76
N ASN A 92 12.16 -14.19 -0.39
CA ASN A 92 13.07 -13.63 -1.39
C ASN A 92 12.51 -12.34 -2.02
N SER A 93 11.23 -12.33 -2.39
CA SER A 93 10.59 -11.15 -2.96
C SER A 93 10.67 -9.95 -1.99
N PHE A 94 10.27 -10.15 -0.75
CA PHE A 94 10.32 -9.08 0.25
C PHE A 94 11.74 -8.70 0.69
N ALA A 95 12.70 -9.61 0.62
CA ALA A 95 14.10 -9.30 0.91
C ALA A 95 14.71 -8.34 -0.13
N ARG A 96 14.26 -8.37 -1.38
CA ARG A 96 14.69 -7.45 -2.44
C ARG A 96 14.26 -6.01 -2.20
N GLY A 97 13.28 -5.78 -1.32
CA GLY A 97 12.75 -4.46 -0.98
C GLY A 97 11.65 -4.00 -1.93
N THR A 98 11.23 -2.74 -1.72
CA THR A 98 10.11 -2.12 -2.43
C THR A 98 10.50 -0.81 -3.07
N VAL A 99 9.68 -0.37 -4.03
CA VAL A 99 9.72 0.96 -4.63
C VAL A 99 8.36 1.62 -4.52
N VAL A 100 8.32 2.96 -4.57
CA VAL A 100 7.07 3.70 -4.65
C VAL A 100 6.45 3.47 -6.03
N ASN A 101 5.19 3.09 -6.07
CA ASN A 101 4.43 3.02 -7.32
C ASN A 101 3.64 4.33 -7.50
N ARG A 102 4.13 5.21 -8.37
CA ARG A 102 3.53 6.52 -8.61
C ARG A 102 2.24 6.43 -9.41
N ASP A 103 2.13 5.47 -10.30
CA ASP A 103 0.96 5.31 -11.16
C ASP A 103 -0.26 4.86 -10.34
N TRP A 104 -0.08 3.90 -9.47
CA TRP A 104 -1.15 3.45 -8.54
C TRP A 104 -1.44 4.47 -7.45
N SER A 105 -0.47 5.30 -7.11
CA SER A 105 -0.63 6.39 -6.14
C SER A 105 -1.35 7.61 -6.72
N SER A 106 -1.75 7.62 -7.98
CA SER A 106 -2.42 8.74 -8.65
C SER A 106 -3.74 9.14 -7.98
N ASN A 107 -4.40 8.20 -7.30
CA ASN A 107 -5.64 8.43 -6.53
C ASN A 107 -5.39 8.97 -5.10
N GLY A 108 -4.16 9.41 -4.79
CA GLY A 108 -3.80 9.95 -3.48
C GLY A 108 -3.58 8.90 -2.39
N VAL A 109 -3.59 7.61 -2.74
CA VAL A 109 -3.25 6.50 -1.84
C VAL A 109 -1.77 6.16 -2.02
N PRO A 110 -0.89 6.42 -1.02
CA PRO A 110 0.50 6.01 -1.11
C PRO A 110 0.61 4.49 -1.29
N THR A 111 1.26 4.07 -2.37
CA THR A 111 1.40 2.66 -2.75
C THR A 111 2.86 2.32 -2.99
N ARG A 112 3.29 1.16 -2.51
CA ARG A 112 4.61 0.59 -2.78
C ARG A 112 4.46 -0.80 -3.36
N VAL A 113 5.37 -1.18 -4.26
CA VAL A 113 5.42 -2.52 -4.84
C VAL A 113 6.78 -3.15 -4.56
N THR A 114 6.84 -4.47 -4.51
CA THR A 114 8.12 -5.18 -4.46
C THR A 114 8.90 -4.94 -5.75
N LYS A 115 10.23 -4.97 -5.66
CA LYS A 115 11.10 -4.71 -6.84
C LYS A 115 10.91 -5.71 -7.97
N ASP A 116 10.43 -6.90 -7.68
CA ASP A 116 10.06 -7.92 -8.68
C ASP A 116 8.61 -7.77 -9.19
N ASN A 117 7.92 -6.71 -8.75
CA ASN A 117 6.54 -6.38 -9.13
C ASN A 117 5.52 -7.47 -8.80
N GLY A 118 5.79 -8.30 -7.79
CA GLY A 118 4.89 -9.41 -7.40
C GLY A 118 3.83 -9.03 -6.38
N TYR A 119 4.09 -8.05 -5.53
CA TYR A 119 3.26 -7.71 -4.39
C TYR A 119 3.19 -6.21 -4.15
N TYR A 120 2.07 -5.75 -3.53
CA TYR A 120 1.91 -4.32 -3.24
C TYR A 120 1.38 -4.03 -1.84
N PHE A 121 1.63 -2.82 -1.39
CA PHE A 121 1.28 -2.28 -0.09
C PHE A 121 0.59 -0.93 -0.25
N GLU A 122 -0.40 -0.65 0.57
CA GLU A 122 -1.15 0.60 0.57
C GLU A 122 -1.16 1.25 1.95
N PHE A 123 -1.00 2.57 1.97
CA PHE A 123 -1.22 3.39 3.16
C PHE A 123 -2.64 3.94 3.13
N ARG A 124 -3.51 3.46 4.01
CA ARG A 124 -4.95 3.71 3.96
C ARG A 124 -5.39 4.89 4.82
N LYS A 125 -6.69 5.20 4.79
CA LYS A 125 -7.31 6.35 5.45
C LYS A 125 -7.13 6.34 6.97
N ASP A 126 -7.02 5.17 7.58
CA ASP A 126 -6.74 4.97 9.00
C ASP A 126 -5.28 5.25 9.40
N LYS A 127 -4.46 5.75 8.44
CA LYS A 127 -3.04 6.08 8.63
C LYS A 127 -2.16 4.86 8.93
N LYS A 128 -2.51 3.71 8.37
CA LYS A 128 -1.74 2.48 8.48
C LYS A 128 -1.37 1.93 7.11
N TRP A 129 -0.22 1.30 7.06
CA TRP A 129 0.16 0.46 5.94
C TRP A 129 -0.48 -0.92 6.03
N TYR A 130 -0.78 -1.48 4.89
CA TYR A 130 -1.26 -2.85 4.73
C TYR A 130 -0.54 -3.55 3.59
N PHE A 131 -0.26 -4.84 3.78
CA PHE A 131 0.04 -5.72 2.65
C PHE A 131 -1.27 -5.97 1.91
N ALA A 132 -1.48 -5.26 0.82
CA ALA A 132 -2.79 -5.13 0.20
C ALA A 132 -3.06 -6.18 -0.89
N GLY A 133 -2.01 -6.78 -1.47
CA GLY A 133 -2.26 -7.86 -2.40
C GLY A 133 -1.10 -8.30 -3.28
N VAL A 134 -1.46 -9.19 -4.18
CA VAL A 134 -0.62 -9.71 -5.26
C VAL A 134 -0.86 -8.85 -6.50
N VAL A 135 0.20 -8.48 -7.21
CA VAL A 135 0.05 -7.79 -8.50
C VAL A 135 -0.50 -8.81 -9.50
N GLY A 136 -1.67 -8.52 -10.05
CA GLY A 136 -2.25 -9.34 -11.12
C GLY A 136 -1.55 -9.10 -12.46
N ASP A 137 -1.58 -10.10 -13.31
CA ASP A 137 -1.14 -10.02 -14.72
C ASP A 137 -2.10 -9.16 -15.56
#